data_15d7d1eaacf3c2261b13685dd4ca891e
#
_entry.id   15d7d1eaacf3c2261b13685dd4ca891e
#
_cell.length_a   1.000
_cell.length_b   1.000
_cell.length_c   1.000
_cell.angle_alpha   90.00
_cell.angle_beta   90.00
_cell.angle_gamma   90.00
#
_symmetry.space_group_name_H-M   'P 1'
#
loop_
_entity.id
_entity.type
_entity.pdbx_description
1 polymer ?
#
loop_
_entity_poly.entity_id
_entity_poly.type
_entity_poly.pdbx_seq_one_letter_code
_entity_poly.pdbx_strand_id
1 'polypeptide(L)'
;MFGLPLATITTLMPIIGMLFIALIEEKNILGIKSVSLWTTAFTFCFSLIVSGAFDYSAKTITEEVAIFSRSPIEYRVGIDTFSAMFVPIICFICFVCMLWITKHKTRKIFFMSILLFESLSIGAFYAWNLFLLFIFIEASVIPMYVLMSQQKEKSADAILHFILYTMISAMLILIAFILIYLETQTTNIKEIQEIGVKNAVVFWLLVIGIGIKMPIFPFYSWLPIAHVKSQTVCSVLLASIVLKFSSLLIVRFIHPLFMGTLQENIQLVIFAILLSISFATCQLLFQKDIKSIFAHFSIIHLNSAFLIMLGEMKTNGFTFAVMGHSLFMPILFFASHVIEKVYNTRMLPQIKSMTDNVPKNVKIIAFGSFFCLISSPFTWGFITEILTFQSLVKIAYLYAFPLGLLMLIAGTYVIYVYNNNLAFWKPSENEIYLLDAHKKCALFLLFFAILLGGIFPKIFLL
;
A
#
# COMPACT_ATOMS: atom_id res chain seq x y z
N MET A 1 12.87 6.24 -27.39
CA MET A 1 13.25 4.89 -26.94
C MET A 1 12.16 3.90 -27.32
N PHE A 2 12.48 2.86 -28.02
CA PHE A 2 11.73 1.62 -28.34
C PHE A 2 10.43 1.69 -29.15
N GLY A 3 9.73 2.73 -29.42
CA GLY A 3 8.45 2.67 -30.18
C GLY A 3 7.46 1.56 -29.73
N LEU A 4 7.74 0.91 -28.58
CA LEU A 4 6.95 -0.16 -27.98
C LEU A 4 6.07 0.40 -26.86
N PRO A 5 4.81 -0.02 -26.75
CA PRO A 5 3.89 0.43 -25.70
C PRO A 5 4.25 -0.22 -24.35
N LEU A 6 5.32 0.26 -23.69
CA LEU A 6 5.88 -0.36 -22.48
C LEU A 6 4.87 -0.40 -21.31
N ALA A 7 4.12 0.68 -21.10
CA ALA A 7 3.08 0.74 -20.08
C ALA A 7 1.99 -0.31 -20.33
N THR A 8 1.54 -0.43 -21.57
CA THR A 8 0.53 -1.43 -21.96
C THR A 8 1.05 -2.86 -21.80
N ILE A 9 2.31 -3.11 -22.24
CA ILE A 9 2.93 -4.43 -22.11
C ILE A 9 3.00 -4.82 -20.62
N THR A 10 3.50 -3.92 -19.76
CA THR A 10 3.59 -4.19 -18.31
C THR A 10 2.22 -4.50 -17.72
N THR A 11 1.18 -3.77 -18.11
CA THR A 11 -0.19 -3.97 -17.64
C THR A 11 -0.77 -5.31 -18.07
N LEU A 12 -0.48 -5.76 -19.31
CA LEU A 12 -1.04 -6.99 -19.87
C LEU A 12 -0.30 -8.26 -19.45
N MET A 13 0.97 -8.17 -19.06
CA MET A 13 1.78 -9.34 -18.65
C MET A 13 1.08 -10.24 -17.60
N PRO A 14 0.53 -9.71 -16.48
CA PRO A 14 -0.16 -10.55 -15.53
C PRO A 14 -1.44 -11.19 -16.08
N ILE A 15 -2.16 -10.50 -16.99
CA ILE A 15 -3.34 -11.06 -17.67
C ILE A 15 -2.95 -12.27 -18.53
N ILE A 16 -1.85 -12.16 -19.27
CA ILE A 16 -1.34 -13.28 -20.09
C ILE A 16 -1.02 -14.47 -19.18
N GLY A 17 -0.35 -14.24 -18.04
CA GLY A 17 -0.09 -15.28 -17.05
C GLY A 17 -1.38 -15.90 -16.49
N MET A 18 -2.39 -15.08 -16.22
CA MET A 18 -3.71 -15.54 -15.78
C MET A 18 -4.39 -16.43 -16.82
N LEU A 19 -4.30 -16.09 -18.11
CA LEU A 19 -4.83 -16.91 -19.21
C LEU A 19 -4.10 -18.26 -19.29
N PHE A 20 -2.78 -18.30 -19.15
CA PHE A 20 -2.04 -19.57 -19.08
C PHE A 20 -2.50 -20.42 -17.89
N ILE A 21 -2.69 -19.82 -16.72
CA ILE A 21 -3.21 -20.55 -15.55
C ILE A 21 -4.62 -21.09 -15.84
N ALA A 22 -5.48 -20.35 -16.57
CA ALA A 22 -6.83 -20.79 -16.90
C ALA A 22 -6.83 -22.12 -17.65
N LEU A 23 -5.81 -22.39 -18.46
CA LEU A 23 -5.65 -23.64 -19.25
C LEU A 23 -5.09 -24.82 -18.40
N ILE A 24 -4.51 -24.57 -17.23
CA ILE A 24 -3.95 -25.63 -16.37
C ILE A 24 -5.09 -26.25 -15.55
N GLU A 25 -5.10 -27.57 -15.41
CA GLU A 25 -6.06 -28.27 -14.55
C GLU A 25 -5.92 -27.84 -13.08
N GLU A 26 -7.04 -27.72 -12.35
CA GLU A 26 -7.06 -27.32 -10.93
C GLU A 26 -6.24 -28.23 -10.02
N LYS A 27 -6.09 -29.51 -10.39
CA LYS A 27 -5.30 -30.49 -9.64
C LYS A 27 -3.79 -30.23 -9.71
N ASN A 28 -3.33 -29.58 -10.78
CA ASN A 28 -1.90 -29.27 -10.97
C ASN A 28 -1.50 -27.95 -10.29
N ILE A 29 -1.61 -27.93 -8.97
CA ILE A 29 -1.27 -26.75 -8.14
C ILE A 29 0.19 -26.32 -8.31
N LEU A 30 1.10 -27.26 -8.57
CA LEU A 30 2.51 -26.96 -8.82
C LEU A 30 2.70 -26.15 -10.10
N GLY A 31 2.06 -26.57 -11.19
CA GLY A 31 2.09 -25.84 -12.46
C GLY A 31 1.47 -24.45 -12.32
N ILE A 32 0.32 -24.35 -11.67
CA ILE A 32 -0.36 -23.07 -11.41
C ILE A 32 0.56 -22.13 -10.63
N LYS A 33 1.16 -22.60 -9.53
CA LYS A 33 2.08 -21.79 -8.72
C LYS A 33 3.33 -21.38 -9.50
N SER A 34 3.90 -22.29 -10.29
CA SER A 34 5.11 -22.01 -11.08
C SER A 34 4.82 -20.91 -12.12
N VAL A 35 3.74 -21.05 -12.90
CA VAL A 35 3.34 -20.01 -13.89
C VAL A 35 3.09 -18.69 -13.20
N SER A 36 2.34 -18.65 -12.09
CA SER A 36 2.07 -17.42 -11.34
C SER A 36 3.36 -16.76 -10.87
N LEU A 37 4.29 -17.53 -10.31
CA LEU A 37 5.57 -17.03 -9.81
C LEU A 37 6.45 -16.44 -10.92
N TRP A 38 6.57 -17.15 -12.04
CA TRP A 38 7.34 -16.66 -13.18
C TRP A 38 6.71 -15.42 -13.81
N THR A 39 5.38 -15.40 -13.94
CA THR A 39 4.66 -14.23 -14.45
C THR A 39 4.96 -12.99 -13.60
N THR A 40 4.76 -13.06 -12.27
CA THR A 40 5.03 -11.92 -11.39
C THR A 40 6.51 -11.54 -11.35
N ALA A 41 7.44 -12.51 -11.44
CA ALA A 41 8.88 -12.25 -11.53
C ALA A 41 9.24 -11.51 -12.83
N PHE A 42 8.72 -11.97 -13.98
CA PHE A 42 8.97 -11.30 -15.27
C PHE A 42 8.34 -9.90 -15.31
N THR A 43 7.10 -9.74 -14.81
CA THR A 43 6.46 -8.42 -14.71
C THR A 43 7.30 -7.47 -13.83
N PHE A 44 7.81 -7.95 -12.70
CA PHE A 44 8.70 -7.19 -11.83
C PHE A 44 10.00 -6.77 -12.54
N CYS A 45 10.72 -7.73 -13.15
CA CYS A 45 11.95 -7.42 -13.89
C CYS A 45 11.69 -6.42 -15.04
N PHE A 46 10.59 -6.61 -15.78
CA PHE A 46 10.22 -5.70 -16.85
C PHE A 46 9.88 -4.30 -16.34
N SER A 47 9.16 -4.20 -15.24
CA SER A 47 8.84 -2.91 -14.61
C SER A 47 10.09 -2.16 -14.12
N LEU A 48 11.13 -2.88 -13.66
CA LEU A 48 12.43 -2.27 -13.33
C LEU A 48 13.14 -1.71 -14.57
N ILE A 49 13.08 -2.43 -15.69
CA ILE A 49 13.65 -1.94 -16.99
C ILE A 49 12.90 -0.67 -17.42
N VAL A 50 11.58 -0.66 -17.34
CA VAL A 50 10.74 0.50 -17.67
C VAL A 50 11.08 1.70 -16.78
N SER A 51 11.19 1.49 -15.46
CA SER A 51 11.57 2.51 -14.48
C SER A 51 13.00 3.04 -14.73
N GLY A 52 13.96 2.15 -15.03
CA GLY A 52 15.34 2.54 -15.32
C GLY A 52 15.51 3.27 -16.66
N ALA A 53 14.58 3.06 -17.58
CA ALA A 53 14.55 3.75 -18.87
C ALA A 53 13.84 5.12 -18.83
N PHE A 54 13.16 5.43 -17.72
CA PHE A 54 12.44 6.70 -17.54
C PHE A 54 13.42 7.84 -17.26
N ASP A 55 13.23 8.97 -17.92
CA ASP A 55 14.02 10.18 -17.67
C ASP A 55 13.39 11.01 -16.53
N TYR A 56 13.90 10.82 -15.33
CA TYR A 56 13.45 11.53 -14.14
C TYR A 56 13.72 13.04 -14.17
N SER A 57 14.65 13.50 -15.00
CA SER A 57 14.98 14.94 -15.14
C SER A 57 13.95 15.67 -15.99
N ALA A 58 13.43 15.00 -17.01
CA ALA A 58 12.48 15.59 -17.94
C ALA A 58 11.08 15.79 -17.35
N LYS A 59 10.73 15.07 -16.29
CA LYS A 59 9.40 15.09 -15.61
C LYS A 59 8.20 14.93 -16.56
N THR A 60 8.42 14.45 -17.77
CA THR A 60 7.42 14.33 -18.82
C THR A 60 6.92 12.90 -18.93
N ILE A 61 5.67 12.78 -19.33
CA ILE A 61 5.09 11.50 -19.73
C ILE A 61 5.84 10.99 -20.95
N THR A 62 6.56 9.88 -20.81
CA THR A 62 7.43 9.34 -21.87
C THR A 62 6.69 8.53 -22.92
N GLU A 63 5.44 8.12 -22.62
CA GLU A 63 4.64 7.29 -23.50
C GLU A 63 3.17 7.67 -23.39
N GLU A 64 2.55 7.91 -24.52
CA GLU A 64 1.13 8.17 -24.61
C GLU A 64 0.56 7.27 -25.72
N VAL A 65 -0.13 6.19 -25.32
CA VAL A 65 -0.91 5.35 -26.22
C VAL A 65 -2.37 5.71 -26.06
N ALA A 66 -2.98 6.26 -27.10
CA ALA A 66 -4.40 6.60 -27.11
C ALA A 66 -5.12 5.69 -28.12
N ILE A 67 -6.01 4.83 -27.60
CA ILE A 67 -6.89 3.98 -28.42
C ILE A 67 -8.33 4.40 -28.12
N PHE A 68 -9.19 4.46 -29.14
CA PHE A 68 -10.57 4.93 -29.04
C PHE A 68 -10.70 6.44 -28.71
N SER A 69 -9.90 7.27 -29.36
CA SER A 69 -9.77 8.74 -29.13
C SER A 69 -11.04 9.59 -29.29
N ARG A 70 -12.19 8.99 -29.64
CA ARG A 70 -13.50 9.66 -29.74
C ARG A 70 -14.47 9.29 -28.61
N SER A 71 -14.05 8.44 -27.67
CA SER A 71 -14.86 8.00 -26.53
C SER A 71 -14.46 8.74 -25.26
N PRO A 72 -15.40 9.09 -24.35
CA PRO A 72 -15.06 9.58 -23.03
C PRO A 72 -14.18 8.59 -22.22
N ILE A 73 -14.31 7.29 -22.49
CA ILE A 73 -13.47 6.22 -21.95
C ILE A 73 -12.44 5.85 -23.01
N GLU A 74 -11.38 6.62 -23.08
CA GLU A 74 -10.25 6.38 -23.96
C GLU A 74 -9.19 5.55 -23.23
N TYR A 75 -8.62 4.54 -23.91
CA TYR A 75 -7.45 3.86 -23.38
C TYR A 75 -6.23 4.75 -23.59
N ARG A 76 -5.95 5.57 -22.58
CA ARG A 76 -4.80 6.48 -22.57
C ARG A 76 -3.93 6.15 -21.37
N VAL A 77 -2.72 5.69 -21.62
CA VAL A 77 -1.74 5.28 -20.62
C VAL A 77 -0.41 5.97 -20.85
N GLY A 78 0.31 6.24 -19.79
CA GLY A 78 1.61 6.90 -19.85
C GLY A 78 2.38 6.72 -18.55
N ILE A 79 3.66 7.06 -18.57
CA ILE A 79 4.59 6.89 -17.45
C ILE A 79 5.02 8.26 -16.95
N ASP A 80 4.71 8.55 -15.70
CA ASP A 80 5.19 9.72 -14.96
C ASP A 80 6.16 9.31 -13.85
N THR A 81 6.79 10.26 -13.20
CA THR A 81 7.74 10.02 -12.11
C THR A 81 7.14 9.14 -11.01
N PHE A 82 5.87 9.39 -10.64
CA PHE A 82 5.21 8.64 -9.58
C PHE A 82 4.96 7.19 -9.99
N SER A 83 4.44 6.95 -11.19
CA SER A 83 4.20 5.59 -11.69
C SER A 83 5.49 4.83 -11.99
N ALA A 84 6.52 5.50 -12.54
CA ALA A 84 7.82 4.89 -12.78
C ALA A 84 8.47 4.35 -11.51
N MET A 85 8.29 5.05 -10.38
CA MET A 85 8.79 4.60 -9.08
C MET A 85 7.88 3.54 -8.43
N PHE A 86 6.57 3.67 -8.59
CA PHE A 86 5.62 2.89 -7.80
C PHE A 86 5.23 1.55 -8.43
N VAL A 87 5.18 1.46 -9.77
CA VAL A 87 4.82 0.21 -10.47
C VAL A 87 5.80 -0.93 -10.17
N PRO A 88 7.13 -0.73 -10.11
CA PRO A 88 8.05 -1.76 -9.65
C PRO A 88 7.74 -2.28 -8.23
N ILE A 89 7.28 -1.40 -7.34
CA ILE A 89 6.88 -1.82 -5.98
C ILE A 89 5.62 -2.68 -6.02
N ILE A 90 4.63 -2.34 -6.84
CA ILE A 90 3.41 -3.16 -7.02
C ILE A 90 3.79 -4.57 -7.47
N CYS A 91 4.60 -4.66 -8.54
CA CYS A 91 5.05 -5.94 -9.10
C CYS A 91 5.89 -6.74 -8.07
N PHE A 92 6.79 -6.06 -7.36
CA PHE A 92 7.60 -6.67 -6.30
C PHE A 92 6.74 -7.25 -5.19
N ILE A 93 5.73 -6.52 -4.69
CA ILE A 93 4.82 -7.00 -3.65
C ILE A 93 4.01 -8.20 -4.14
N CYS A 94 3.49 -8.19 -5.37
CA CYS A 94 2.79 -9.32 -5.94
C CYS A 94 3.71 -10.56 -6.07
N PHE A 95 4.95 -10.37 -6.53
CA PHE A 95 5.97 -11.43 -6.58
C PHE A 95 6.27 -12.02 -5.19
N VAL A 96 6.49 -11.18 -4.18
CA VAL A 96 6.72 -11.62 -2.80
C VAL A 96 5.51 -12.35 -2.22
N CYS A 97 4.28 -11.90 -2.53
CA CYS A 97 3.06 -12.62 -2.17
C CYS A 97 3.01 -14.01 -2.80
N MET A 98 3.41 -14.17 -4.07
CA MET A 98 3.48 -15.48 -4.72
C MET A 98 4.52 -16.40 -4.09
N LEU A 99 5.68 -15.87 -3.66
CA LEU A 99 6.67 -16.64 -2.88
C LEU A 99 6.10 -17.13 -1.54
N TRP A 100 5.22 -16.31 -0.91
CA TRP A 100 4.67 -16.62 0.41
C TRP A 100 3.61 -17.72 0.42
N ILE A 101 2.89 -17.92 -0.69
CA ILE A 101 1.77 -18.87 -0.78
C ILE A 101 2.28 -20.33 -0.69
N THR A 102 1.68 -21.12 0.20
CA THR A 102 1.97 -22.55 0.36
C THR A 102 1.14 -23.41 -0.59
N LYS A 103 1.76 -24.47 -1.13
CA LYS A 103 1.23 -25.32 -2.21
C LYS A 103 -0.06 -26.10 -1.88
N HIS A 104 -0.36 -26.39 -0.61
CA HIS A 104 -1.30 -27.48 -0.27
C HIS A 104 -2.75 -27.09 0.00
N LYS A 105 -3.08 -25.78 0.07
CA LYS A 105 -4.45 -25.34 0.45
C LYS A 105 -5.02 -24.21 -0.42
N THR A 106 -4.31 -23.81 -1.49
CA THR A 106 -4.69 -22.61 -2.26
C THR A 106 -5.38 -23.04 -3.56
N ARG A 107 -6.55 -22.47 -3.83
CA ARG A 107 -7.34 -22.73 -5.04
C ARG A 107 -6.77 -21.95 -6.23
N LYS A 108 -6.97 -22.46 -7.44
CA LYS A 108 -6.60 -21.83 -8.72
C LYS A 108 -7.05 -20.36 -8.80
N ILE A 109 -8.29 -20.10 -8.40
CA ILE A 109 -8.88 -18.74 -8.42
C ILE A 109 -8.09 -17.73 -7.57
N PHE A 110 -7.44 -18.16 -6.49
CA PHE A 110 -6.63 -17.27 -5.64
C PHE A 110 -5.41 -16.73 -6.41
N PHE A 111 -4.72 -17.58 -7.15
CA PHE A 111 -3.58 -17.18 -7.98
C PHE A 111 -4.01 -16.25 -9.12
N MET A 112 -5.10 -16.60 -9.81
CA MET A 112 -5.67 -15.76 -10.87
C MET A 112 -6.08 -14.39 -10.34
N SER A 113 -6.67 -14.32 -9.14
CA SER A 113 -7.07 -13.05 -8.52
C SER A 113 -5.89 -12.15 -8.20
N ILE A 114 -4.73 -12.70 -7.76
CA ILE A 114 -3.54 -11.88 -7.52
C ILE A 114 -3.01 -11.30 -8.83
N LEU A 115 -2.95 -12.10 -9.91
CA LEU A 115 -2.49 -11.63 -11.22
C LEU A 115 -3.43 -10.58 -11.82
N LEU A 116 -4.75 -10.79 -11.68
CA LEU A 116 -5.73 -9.79 -12.11
C LEU A 116 -5.60 -8.49 -11.29
N PHE A 117 -5.43 -8.61 -9.97
CA PHE A 117 -5.21 -7.47 -9.09
C PHE A 117 -3.93 -6.71 -9.45
N GLU A 118 -2.83 -7.42 -9.75
CA GLU A 118 -1.56 -6.84 -10.21
C GLU A 118 -1.76 -6.03 -11.49
N SER A 119 -2.39 -6.61 -12.51
CA SER A 119 -2.65 -5.93 -13.78
C SER A 119 -3.49 -4.68 -13.61
N LEU A 120 -4.63 -4.77 -12.89
CA LEU A 120 -5.52 -3.64 -12.66
C LEU A 120 -4.83 -2.52 -11.85
N SER A 121 -3.98 -2.90 -10.90
CA SER A 121 -3.19 -1.93 -10.13
C SER A 121 -2.15 -1.22 -11.00
N ILE A 122 -1.40 -1.95 -11.82
CA ILE A 122 -0.45 -1.36 -12.79
C ILE A 122 -1.20 -0.42 -13.74
N GLY A 123 -2.34 -0.88 -14.29
CA GLY A 123 -3.18 -0.09 -15.17
C GLY A 123 -3.65 1.21 -14.54
N ALA A 124 -4.04 1.21 -13.26
CA ALA A 124 -4.42 2.41 -12.52
C ALA A 124 -3.26 3.42 -12.44
N PHE A 125 -2.04 2.95 -12.15
CA PHE A 125 -0.87 3.84 -12.06
C PHE A 125 -0.41 4.38 -13.41
N TYR A 126 -0.68 3.70 -14.50
CA TYR A 126 -0.37 4.17 -15.85
C TYR A 126 -1.52 4.90 -16.55
N ALA A 127 -2.75 4.87 -16.02
CA ALA A 127 -3.90 5.52 -16.65
C ALA A 127 -3.79 7.06 -16.63
N TRP A 128 -3.96 7.70 -17.80
CA TRP A 128 -4.00 9.16 -17.99
C TRP A 128 -5.34 9.66 -18.56
N ASN A 129 -6.34 8.78 -18.59
CA ASN A 129 -7.72 9.16 -18.81
C ASN A 129 -8.47 9.07 -17.48
N LEU A 130 -9.32 10.05 -17.19
CA LEU A 130 -10.05 10.23 -15.93
C LEU A 130 -10.91 9.01 -15.58
N PHE A 131 -11.75 8.54 -16.53
CA PHE A 131 -12.64 7.41 -16.31
C PHE A 131 -11.91 6.06 -16.39
N LEU A 132 -10.87 5.94 -17.19
CA LEU A 132 -10.04 4.74 -17.25
C LEU A 132 -9.34 4.51 -15.90
N LEU A 133 -8.78 5.57 -15.30
CA LEU A 133 -8.19 5.52 -13.96
C LEU A 133 -9.20 5.03 -12.93
N PHE A 134 -10.42 5.60 -12.96
CA PHE A 134 -11.50 5.20 -12.06
C PHE A 134 -11.84 3.71 -12.24
N ILE A 135 -12.02 3.25 -13.49
CA ILE A 135 -12.34 1.85 -13.81
C ILE A 135 -11.26 0.91 -13.27
N PHE A 136 -9.98 1.19 -13.48
CA PHE A 136 -8.91 0.34 -12.98
C PHE A 136 -8.88 0.25 -11.46
N ILE A 137 -9.06 1.37 -10.76
CA ILE A 137 -9.10 1.41 -9.29
C ILE A 137 -10.29 0.57 -8.78
N GLU A 138 -11.50 0.80 -9.30
CA GLU A 138 -12.71 0.12 -8.80
C GLU A 138 -12.77 -1.34 -9.24
N ALA A 139 -12.31 -1.67 -10.44
CA ALA A 139 -12.21 -3.06 -10.89
C ALA A 139 -11.25 -3.88 -10.00
N SER A 140 -10.21 -3.26 -9.42
CA SER A 140 -9.28 -3.93 -8.51
C SER A 140 -9.92 -4.42 -7.20
N VAL A 141 -11.09 -3.86 -6.83
CA VAL A 141 -11.88 -4.30 -5.68
C VAL A 141 -12.42 -5.73 -5.89
N ILE A 142 -12.73 -6.11 -7.15
CA ILE A 142 -13.27 -7.45 -7.48
C ILE A 142 -12.29 -8.57 -7.10
N PRO A 143 -11.03 -8.60 -7.59
CA PRO A 143 -10.09 -9.63 -7.17
C PRO A 143 -9.78 -9.55 -5.67
N MET A 144 -9.76 -8.38 -5.03
CA MET A 144 -9.61 -8.27 -3.58
C MET A 144 -10.78 -8.91 -2.83
N TYR A 145 -12.02 -8.70 -3.27
CA TYR A 145 -13.19 -9.41 -2.74
C TYR A 145 -13.02 -10.93 -2.83
N VAL A 146 -12.62 -11.45 -4.00
CA VAL A 146 -12.40 -12.90 -4.18
C VAL A 146 -11.31 -13.40 -3.24
N LEU A 147 -10.20 -12.67 -3.08
CA LEU A 147 -9.13 -13.04 -2.15
C LEU A 147 -9.61 -13.08 -0.69
N MET A 148 -10.39 -12.09 -0.26
CA MET A 148 -10.94 -12.03 1.10
C MET A 148 -11.98 -13.13 1.36
N SER A 149 -12.82 -13.49 0.39
CA SER A 149 -13.89 -14.48 0.50
C SER A 149 -13.42 -15.93 0.65
N GLN A 150 -12.13 -16.22 0.39
CA GLN A 150 -11.59 -17.58 0.54
C GLN A 150 -11.48 -18.04 2.02
N GLN A 151 -11.68 -17.17 2.99
CA GLN A 151 -11.81 -17.53 4.42
C GLN A 151 -13.28 -17.69 4.83
N LYS A 152 -13.76 -18.92 4.91
CA LYS A 152 -15.19 -19.30 4.96
C LYS A 152 -16.04 -18.73 6.11
N GLU A 153 -15.52 -18.37 7.29
CA GLU A 153 -16.39 -18.05 8.43
C GLU A 153 -16.12 -16.71 9.14
N LYS A 154 -14.95 -16.10 8.95
CA LYS A 154 -14.55 -14.90 9.69
C LYS A 154 -14.52 -13.62 8.87
N SER A 155 -14.76 -13.71 7.57
CA SER A 155 -14.51 -12.60 6.64
C SER A 155 -15.73 -11.77 6.25
N ALA A 156 -16.97 -12.21 6.52
CA ALA A 156 -18.18 -11.53 6.06
C ALA A 156 -18.25 -10.06 6.49
N ASP A 157 -18.05 -9.77 7.78
CA ASP A 157 -18.02 -8.38 8.28
C ASP A 157 -16.86 -7.56 7.69
N ALA A 158 -15.67 -8.17 7.54
CA ALA A 158 -14.53 -7.49 6.96
C ALA A 158 -14.78 -7.12 5.50
N ILE A 159 -15.35 -8.05 4.75
CA ILE A 159 -15.75 -7.84 3.36
C ILE A 159 -16.82 -6.75 3.27
N LEU A 160 -17.84 -6.80 4.12
CA LEU A 160 -18.91 -5.82 4.14
C LEU A 160 -18.36 -4.40 4.42
N HIS A 161 -17.53 -4.25 5.46
CA HIS A 161 -16.92 -2.95 5.76
C HIS A 161 -16.03 -2.47 4.62
N PHE A 162 -15.15 -3.34 4.09
CA PHE A 162 -14.29 -3.01 2.96
C PHE A 162 -15.09 -2.52 1.76
N ILE A 163 -16.14 -3.27 1.34
CA ILE A 163 -16.97 -2.90 0.19
C ILE A 163 -17.74 -1.61 0.45
N LEU A 164 -18.42 -1.47 1.59
CA LEU A 164 -19.22 -0.28 1.88
C LEU A 164 -18.38 1.00 1.86
N TYR A 165 -17.22 1.01 2.55
CA TYR A 165 -16.36 2.18 2.58
C TYR A 165 -15.73 2.47 1.21
N THR A 166 -15.30 1.44 0.46
CA THR A 166 -14.77 1.64 -0.89
C THR A 166 -15.83 2.12 -1.86
N MET A 167 -17.08 1.64 -1.79
CA MET A 167 -18.19 2.12 -2.63
C MET A 167 -18.55 3.57 -2.33
N ILE A 168 -18.65 3.97 -1.06
CA ILE A 168 -18.93 5.37 -0.69
C ILE A 168 -17.82 6.28 -1.23
N SER A 169 -16.57 5.89 -1.03
CA SER A 169 -15.41 6.61 -1.59
C SER A 169 -15.49 6.70 -3.13
N ALA A 170 -15.80 5.59 -3.79
CA ALA A 170 -15.92 5.54 -5.25
C ALA A 170 -17.02 6.47 -5.77
N MET A 171 -18.19 6.51 -5.13
CA MET A 171 -19.27 7.41 -5.51
C MET A 171 -18.85 8.89 -5.42
N LEU A 172 -18.18 9.29 -4.33
CA LEU A 172 -17.69 10.66 -4.17
C LEU A 172 -16.66 11.04 -5.23
N ILE A 173 -15.71 10.14 -5.50
CA ILE A 173 -14.68 10.35 -6.53
C ILE A 173 -15.31 10.38 -7.93
N LEU A 174 -16.29 9.53 -8.22
CA LEU A 174 -16.98 9.52 -9.51
C LEU A 174 -17.74 10.82 -9.74
N ILE A 175 -18.48 11.31 -8.73
CA ILE A 175 -19.19 12.60 -8.83
C ILE A 175 -18.17 13.71 -9.08
N ALA A 176 -17.05 13.74 -8.35
CA ALA A 176 -15.98 14.71 -8.59
C ALA A 176 -15.44 14.63 -10.03
N PHE A 177 -15.21 13.43 -10.57
CA PHE A 177 -14.72 13.24 -11.93
C PHE A 177 -15.73 13.68 -12.99
N ILE A 178 -17.02 13.44 -12.77
CA ILE A 178 -18.07 13.95 -13.66
C ILE A 178 -18.08 15.49 -13.66
N LEU A 179 -17.99 16.13 -12.48
CA LEU A 179 -17.93 17.58 -12.38
C LEU A 179 -16.67 18.16 -13.04
N ILE A 180 -15.50 17.52 -12.89
CA ILE A 180 -14.27 17.89 -13.60
C ILE A 180 -14.51 17.83 -15.12
N TYR A 181 -15.08 16.73 -15.62
CA TYR A 181 -15.36 16.56 -17.04
C TYR A 181 -16.36 17.65 -17.57
N LEU A 182 -17.40 17.96 -16.80
CA LEU A 182 -18.36 18.99 -17.18
C LEU A 182 -17.74 20.40 -17.22
N GLU A 183 -16.76 20.68 -16.37
CA GLU A 183 -16.06 21.95 -16.32
C GLU A 183 -14.98 22.05 -17.42
N THR A 184 -14.20 21.00 -17.63
CA THR A 184 -13.03 21.02 -18.54
C THR A 184 -13.31 20.50 -19.94
N GLN A 185 -14.43 19.79 -20.14
CA GLN A 185 -14.83 19.14 -21.41
C GLN A 185 -13.79 18.16 -21.97
N THR A 186 -12.86 17.68 -21.13
CA THR A 186 -11.86 16.66 -21.50
C THR A 186 -11.73 15.59 -20.43
N THR A 187 -11.33 14.40 -20.83
CA THR A 187 -11.03 13.27 -19.93
C THR A 187 -9.52 13.02 -19.82
N ASN A 188 -8.70 13.75 -20.59
CA ASN A 188 -7.24 13.66 -20.51
C ASN A 188 -6.74 14.38 -19.25
N ILE A 189 -6.17 13.65 -18.31
CA ILE A 189 -5.73 14.18 -17.01
C ILE A 189 -4.67 15.29 -17.20
N LYS A 190 -3.82 15.20 -18.21
CA LYS A 190 -2.82 16.21 -18.49
C LYS A 190 -3.48 17.54 -18.93
N GLU A 191 -4.43 17.47 -19.84
CA GLU A 191 -5.19 18.65 -20.28
C GLU A 191 -5.99 19.27 -19.12
N ILE A 192 -6.60 18.41 -18.26
CA ILE A 192 -7.31 18.86 -17.03
C ILE A 192 -6.36 19.64 -16.13
N GLN A 193 -5.11 19.16 -15.96
CA GLN A 193 -4.10 19.84 -15.14
C GLN A 193 -3.67 21.19 -15.74
N GLU A 194 -3.64 21.31 -17.07
CA GLU A 194 -3.32 22.55 -17.77
C GLU A 194 -4.47 23.56 -17.72
N ILE A 195 -5.72 23.11 -17.88
CA ILE A 195 -6.94 23.97 -17.83
C ILE A 195 -7.19 24.44 -16.39
N GLY A 196 -6.97 23.55 -15.41
CA GLY A 196 -7.32 23.79 -14.02
C GLY A 196 -8.80 23.56 -13.71
N VAL A 197 -9.15 23.43 -12.45
CA VAL A 197 -10.52 23.26 -11.94
C VAL A 197 -10.76 24.27 -10.83
N LYS A 198 -11.85 25.06 -10.96
CA LYS A 198 -12.17 26.14 -10.01
C LYS A 198 -13.24 25.76 -8.99
N ASN A 199 -13.97 24.69 -9.26
CA ASN A 199 -15.10 24.28 -8.43
C ASN A 199 -14.65 23.72 -7.07
N ALA A 200 -14.88 24.48 -6.00
CA ALA A 200 -14.53 24.08 -4.63
C ALA A 200 -15.28 22.79 -4.16
N VAL A 201 -16.46 22.50 -4.70
CA VAL A 201 -17.18 21.25 -4.37
C VAL A 201 -16.38 20.03 -4.84
N VAL A 202 -15.72 20.11 -5.99
CA VAL A 202 -14.86 19.05 -6.50
C VAL A 202 -13.71 18.76 -5.54
N PHE A 203 -13.07 19.81 -5.00
CA PHE A 203 -12.01 19.65 -3.99
C PHE A 203 -12.49 18.86 -2.79
N TRP A 204 -13.63 19.22 -2.19
CA TRP A 204 -14.13 18.53 -1.00
C TRP A 204 -14.61 17.11 -1.28
N LEU A 205 -15.22 16.86 -2.42
CA LEU A 205 -15.60 15.51 -2.86
C LEU A 205 -14.36 14.60 -2.99
N LEU A 206 -13.29 15.11 -3.60
CA LEU A 206 -12.02 14.39 -3.70
C LEU A 206 -11.38 14.19 -2.33
N VAL A 207 -11.28 15.24 -1.50
CA VAL A 207 -10.66 15.15 -0.16
C VAL A 207 -11.37 14.12 0.72
N ILE A 208 -12.72 14.12 0.74
CA ILE A 208 -13.49 13.16 1.52
C ILE A 208 -13.37 11.76 0.92
N GLY A 209 -13.55 11.60 -0.40
CA GLY A 209 -13.45 10.31 -1.08
C GLY A 209 -12.06 9.68 -0.91
N ILE A 210 -10.99 10.44 -1.09
CA ILE A 210 -9.61 10.03 -0.85
C ILE A 210 -9.39 9.73 0.63
N GLY A 211 -9.93 10.56 1.53
CA GLY A 211 -9.82 10.39 2.98
C GLY A 211 -10.45 9.09 3.49
N ILE A 212 -11.50 8.59 2.84
CA ILE A 212 -12.06 7.26 3.13
C ILE A 212 -11.08 6.17 2.74
N LYS A 213 -10.46 6.25 1.54
CA LYS A 213 -9.45 5.27 1.07
C LYS A 213 -8.14 5.36 1.87
N MET A 214 -7.75 6.56 2.30
CA MET A 214 -6.51 6.83 3.05
C MET A 214 -6.68 6.69 4.57
N PRO A 215 -7.64 6.02 5.06
CA PRO A 215 -8.29 5.96 6.37
C PRO A 215 -8.04 7.19 7.27
N ILE A 216 -8.62 8.34 6.87
CA ILE A 216 -8.64 9.57 7.68
C ILE A 216 -9.87 9.57 8.61
N PHE A 217 -9.75 10.14 9.82
CA PHE A 217 -10.87 10.30 10.74
C PHE A 217 -12.03 11.11 10.11
N PRO A 218 -13.27 10.69 10.26
CA PRO A 218 -13.79 9.56 11.05
C PRO A 218 -13.86 8.21 10.30
N PHE A 219 -13.35 8.09 9.09
CA PHE A 219 -13.58 6.99 8.15
C PHE A 219 -12.55 5.83 8.22
N TYR A 220 -11.73 5.76 9.26
CA TYR A 220 -10.60 4.82 9.34
C TYR A 220 -10.96 3.43 9.88
N SER A 221 -12.13 3.25 10.50
CA SER A 221 -12.49 2.05 11.29
C SER A 221 -12.56 0.75 10.47
N TRP A 222 -12.80 0.85 9.16
CA TRP A 222 -12.85 -0.31 8.27
C TRP A 222 -11.50 -1.04 8.14
N LEU A 223 -10.39 -0.30 8.21
CA LEU A 223 -9.07 -0.85 7.93
C LEU A 223 -8.61 -1.90 8.95
N PRO A 224 -8.66 -1.68 10.29
CA PRO A 224 -8.33 -2.71 11.26
C PRO A 224 -9.21 -3.97 11.13
N ILE A 225 -10.52 -3.78 10.87
CA ILE A 225 -11.46 -4.90 10.69
C ILE A 225 -11.08 -5.73 9.48
N ALA A 226 -10.78 -5.07 8.34
CA ALA A 226 -10.35 -5.71 7.11
C ALA A 226 -9.05 -6.52 7.31
N HIS A 227 -8.05 -5.97 8.01
CA HIS A 227 -6.78 -6.66 8.23
C HIS A 227 -6.88 -7.86 9.18
N VAL A 228 -7.57 -7.70 10.31
CA VAL A 228 -7.65 -8.74 11.35
C VAL A 228 -8.37 -9.99 10.82
N LYS A 229 -9.41 -9.82 10.03
CA LYS A 229 -10.25 -10.92 9.53
C LYS A 229 -9.82 -11.47 8.17
N SER A 230 -8.83 -10.87 7.50
CA SER A 230 -8.33 -11.31 6.19
C SER A 230 -7.14 -12.27 6.28
N GLN A 231 -6.92 -13.05 5.23
CA GLN A 231 -5.69 -13.82 5.05
C GLN A 231 -4.48 -12.88 4.95
N THR A 232 -3.31 -13.39 5.32
CA THR A 232 -2.08 -12.58 5.36
C THR A 232 -1.74 -11.93 4.03
N VAL A 233 -1.85 -12.66 2.91
CA VAL A 233 -1.60 -12.13 1.56
C VAL A 233 -2.58 -11.00 1.24
N CYS A 234 -3.86 -11.13 1.60
CA CYS A 234 -4.85 -10.06 1.42
C CYS A 234 -4.48 -8.82 2.26
N SER A 235 -4.04 -9.01 3.51
CA SER A 235 -3.58 -7.89 4.36
C SER A 235 -2.37 -7.19 3.75
N VAL A 236 -1.43 -7.94 3.16
CA VAL A 236 -0.26 -7.38 2.47
C VAL A 236 -0.69 -6.55 1.26
N LEU A 237 -1.51 -7.10 0.35
CA LEU A 237 -1.98 -6.40 -0.85
C LEU A 237 -2.80 -5.15 -0.48
N LEU A 238 -3.68 -5.26 0.54
CA LEU A 238 -4.49 -4.15 1.03
C LEU A 238 -3.61 -3.00 1.54
N ALA A 239 -2.66 -3.29 2.44
CA ALA A 239 -1.80 -2.28 3.02
C ALA A 239 -0.79 -1.69 2.02
N SER A 240 -0.23 -2.52 1.15
CA SER A 240 0.88 -2.12 0.27
C SER A 240 0.43 -1.51 -1.05
N ILE A 241 -0.76 -1.83 -1.55
CA ILE A 241 -1.20 -1.39 -2.88
C ILE A 241 -2.56 -0.67 -2.83
N VAL A 242 -3.61 -1.26 -2.23
CA VAL A 242 -4.96 -0.65 -2.26
C VAL A 242 -4.98 0.73 -1.62
N LEU A 243 -4.34 0.91 -0.45
CA LEU A 243 -4.24 2.20 0.21
C LEU A 243 -3.49 3.26 -0.62
N LYS A 244 -2.68 2.85 -1.60
CA LYS A 244 -1.88 3.75 -2.44
C LYS A 244 -2.63 4.34 -3.62
N PHE A 245 -3.81 3.83 -3.93
CA PHE A 245 -4.71 4.51 -4.85
C PHE A 245 -5.10 5.90 -4.34
N SER A 246 -5.24 6.08 -3.02
CA SER A 246 -5.39 7.41 -2.42
C SER A 246 -4.21 8.33 -2.71
N SER A 247 -2.99 7.81 -2.59
CA SER A 247 -1.77 8.57 -2.87
C SER A 247 -1.65 8.95 -4.35
N LEU A 248 -2.03 8.04 -5.26
CA LEU A 248 -2.11 8.31 -6.68
C LEU A 248 -3.08 9.46 -6.99
N LEU A 249 -4.26 9.44 -6.39
CA LEU A 249 -5.26 10.50 -6.56
C LEU A 249 -4.79 11.84 -5.97
N ILE A 250 -4.08 11.83 -4.85
CA ILE A 250 -3.47 13.04 -4.28
C ILE A 250 -2.46 13.64 -5.26
N VAL A 251 -1.55 12.83 -5.79
CA VAL A 251 -0.48 13.30 -6.70
C VAL A 251 -1.05 13.78 -8.04
N ARG A 252 -2.10 13.14 -8.56
CA ARG A 252 -2.66 13.49 -9.88
C ARG A 252 -3.74 14.56 -9.89
N PHE A 253 -4.43 14.75 -8.75
CA PHE A 253 -5.56 15.71 -8.68
C PHE A 253 -5.40 16.76 -7.59
N ILE A 254 -5.18 16.36 -6.33
CA ILE A 254 -5.12 17.36 -5.22
C ILE A 254 -3.91 18.28 -5.42
N HIS A 255 -2.73 17.72 -5.65
CA HIS A 255 -1.51 18.50 -5.79
C HIS A 255 -1.53 19.44 -7.02
N PRO A 256 -1.82 18.99 -8.26
CA PRO A 256 -1.78 19.90 -9.42
C PRO A 256 -2.96 20.84 -9.56
N LEU A 257 -4.16 20.47 -9.09
CA LEU A 257 -5.39 21.25 -9.35
C LEU A 257 -5.78 22.14 -8.18
N PHE A 258 -5.49 21.76 -6.94
CA PHE A 258 -6.10 22.36 -5.77
C PHE A 258 -5.11 22.86 -4.71
N MET A 259 -3.85 23.14 -5.10
CA MET A 259 -2.87 23.62 -4.10
C MET A 259 -3.27 24.93 -3.44
N GLY A 260 -3.88 25.88 -4.17
CA GLY A 260 -4.40 27.11 -3.60
C GLY A 260 -5.50 26.86 -2.58
N THR A 261 -6.53 26.11 -2.96
CA THR A 261 -7.65 25.74 -2.07
C THR A 261 -7.16 24.92 -0.86
N LEU A 262 -6.16 24.07 -1.07
CA LEU A 262 -5.53 23.29 0.00
C LEU A 262 -4.81 24.21 0.99
N GLN A 263 -4.08 25.23 0.51
CA GLN A 263 -3.42 26.23 1.37
C GLN A 263 -4.41 27.05 2.18
N GLU A 264 -5.50 27.48 1.59
CA GLU A 264 -6.57 28.20 2.28
C GLU A 264 -7.21 27.37 3.41
N ASN A 265 -7.28 26.05 3.24
CA ASN A 265 -7.92 25.12 4.17
C ASN A 265 -6.91 24.24 4.94
N ILE A 266 -5.62 24.58 4.91
CA ILE A 266 -4.53 23.73 5.42
C ILE A 266 -4.70 23.39 6.89
N GLN A 267 -5.17 24.33 7.71
CA GLN A 267 -5.36 24.10 9.15
C GLN A 267 -6.43 23.05 9.42
N LEU A 268 -7.55 23.06 8.66
CA LEU A 268 -8.61 22.08 8.78
C LEU A 268 -8.14 20.68 8.38
N VAL A 269 -7.37 20.59 7.28
CA VAL A 269 -6.81 19.32 6.80
C VAL A 269 -5.79 18.76 7.80
N ILE A 270 -4.88 19.59 8.32
CA ILE A 270 -3.92 19.17 9.36
C ILE A 270 -4.65 18.72 10.62
N PHE A 271 -5.66 19.43 11.05
CA PHE A 271 -6.46 19.07 12.22
C PHE A 271 -7.12 17.70 12.05
N ALA A 272 -7.72 17.42 10.89
CA ALA A 272 -8.31 16.10 10.58
C ALA A 272 -7.26 14.98 10.59
N ILE A 273 -6.07 15.24 10.06
CA ILE A 273 -4.96 14.27 10.06
C ILE A 273 -4.46 14.03 11.48
N LEU A 274 -4.24 15.06 12.28
CA LEU A 274 -3.80 14.93 13.68
C LEU A 274 -4.84 14.21 14.53
N LEU A 275 -6.14 14.47 14.30
CA LEU A 275 -7.21 13.67 14.90
C LEU A 275 -7.11 12.20 14.52
N SER A 276 -6.85 11.88 13.24
CA SER A 276 -6.70 10.50 12.78
C SER A 276 -5.54 9.80 13.50
N ILE A 277 -4.40 10.46 13.59
CA ILE A 277 -3.22 9.94 14.30
C ILE A 277 -3.51 9.76 15.80
N SER A 278 -4.18 10.75 16.42
CA SER A 278 -4.52 10.71 17.85
C SER A 278 -5.45 9.54 18.16
N PHE A 279 -6.55 9.38 17.42
CA PHE A 279 -7.49 8.27 17.62
C PHE A 279 -6.85 6.92 17.33
N ALA A 280 -6.04 6.81 16.25
CA ALA A 280 -5.33 5.57 15.94
C ALA A 280 -4.33 5.21 17.05
N THR A 281 -3.59 6.19 17.59
CA THR A 281 -2.65 5.98 18.71
C THR A 281 -3.39 5.60 20.00
N CYS A 282 -4.47 6.29 20.33
CA CYS A 282 -5.28 5.93 21.49
C CYS A 282 -5.83 4.50 21.40
N GLN A 283 -6.39 4.14 20.25
CA GLN A 283 -6.91 2.77 20.03
C GLN A 283 -5.82 1.71 20.05
N LEU A 284 -4.63 2.04 19.51
CA LEU A 284 -3.46 1.18 19.50
C LEU A 284 -3.13 0.66 20.91
N LEU A 285 -3.17 1.51 21.93
CA LEU A 285 -2.83 1.15 23.32
C LEU A 285 -3.72 0.04 23.91
N PHE A 286 -4.89 -0.18 23.35
CA PHE A 286 -5.83 -1.21 23.82
C PHE A 286 -5.84 -2.46 22.93
N GLN A 287 -5.04 -2.48 21.85
CA GLN A 287 -5.03 -3.62 20.93
C GLN A 287 -4.30 -4.83 21.53
N LYS A 288 -4.93 -6.00 21.39
CA LYS A 288 -4.38 -7.28 21.85
C LYS A 288 -4.03 -8.22 20.68
N ASP A 289 -4.54 -7.96 19.48
CA ASP A 289 -4.23 -8.72 18.25
C ASP A 289 -3.08 -8.03 17.49
N ILE A 290 -2.03 -8.79 17.15
CA ILE A 290 -0.84 -8.27 16.46
C ILE A 290 -1.20 -7.65 15.11
N LYS A 291 -2.13 -8.22 14.34
CA LYS A 291 -2.56 -7.62 13.06
C LYS A 291 -3.30 -6.30 13.26
N SER A 292 -4.06 -6.17 14.34
CA SER A 292 -4.74 -4.93 14.69
C SER A 292 -3.72 -3.83 15.03
N ILE A 293 -2.66 -4.16 15.77
CA ILE A 293 -1.56 -3.23 16.05
C ILE A 293 -0.96 -2.72 14.74
N PHE A 294 -0.63 -3.59 13.79
CA PHE A 294 -0.05 -3.21 12.51
C PHE A 294 -1.01 -2.37 11.66
N ALA A 295 -2.31 -2.65 11.70
CA ALA A 295 -3.31 -1.85 11.01
C ALA A 295 -3.39 -0.41 11.55
N HIS A 296 -3.33 -0.21 12.87
CA HIS A 296 -3.32 1.14 13.47
C HIS A 296 -2.04 1.89 13.13
N PHE A 297 -0.89 1.20 13.10
CA PHE A 297 0.35 1.79 12.59
C PHE A 297 0.25 2.21 11.12
N SER A 298 -0.44 1.43 10.29
CA SER A 298 -0.70 1.80 8.90
C SER A 298 -1.46 3.13 8.79
N ILE A 299 -2.46 3.36 9.67
CA ILE A 299 -3.20 4.63 9.75
C ILE A 299 -2.26 5.77 10.14
N ILE A 300 -1.46 5.58 11.21
CA ILE A 300 -0.52 6.61 11.70
C ILE A 300 0.47 6.99 10.60
N HIS A 301 1.15 6.02 9.98
CA HIS A 301 2.19 6.28 8.98
C HIS A 301 1.66 6.91 7.69
N LEU A 302 0.49 6.49 7.18
CA LEU A 302 -0.08 7.09 5.98
C LEU A 302 -0.54 8.52 6.20
N ASN A 303 -1.16 8.80 7.34
CA ASN A 303 -1.54 10.16 7.71
C ASN A 303 -0.30 11.04 7.93
N SER A 304 0.77 10.51 8.52
CA SER A 304 2.06 11.21 8.65
C SER A 304 2.70 11.50 7.29
N ALA A 305 2.63 10.56 6.33
CA ALA A 305 3.11 10.78 4.98
C ALA A 305 2.39 11.97 4.29
N PHE A 306 1.08 12.12 4.50
CA PHE A 306 0.34 13.23 3.92
C PHE A 306 0.79 14.59 4.52
N LEU A 307 1.17 14.64 5.80
CA LEU A 307 1.73 15.84 6.40
C LEU A 307 3.04 16.29 5.71
N ILE A 308 3.83 15.36 5.16
CA ILE A 308 5.04 15.70 4.40
C ILE A 308 4.66 16.53 3.16
N MET A 309 3.64 16.09 2.42
CA MET A 309 3.19 16.85 1.23
C MET A 309 2.67 18.24 1.61
N LEU A 310 1.92 18.35 2.70
CA LEU A 310 1.38 19.63 3.16
C LEU A 310 2.49 20.61 3.56
N GLY A 311 3.56 20.13 4.19
CA GLY A 311 4.66 20.98 4.63
C GLY A 311 5.67 21.35 3.55
N GLU A 312 5.93 20.44 2.63
CA GLU A 312 6.85 20.68 1.53
C GLU A 312 6.17 21.33 0.32
N MET A 313 4.85 21.21 0.22
CA MET A 313 4.06 21.57 -0.96
C MET A 313 4.60 20.91 -2.24
N LYS A 314 5.18 19.71 -2.07
CA LYS A 314 5.80 18.88 -3.10
C LYS A 314 5.45 17.41 -2.87
N THR A 315 5.54 16.62 -3.92
CA THR A 315 5.18 15.21 -3.87
C THR A 315 6.35 14.27 -3.56
N ASN A 316 7.62 14.74 -3.66
CA ASN A 316 8.79 13.84 -3.55
C ASN A 316 8.91 13.16 -2.18
N GLY A 317 8.90 13.92 -1.09
CA GLY A 317 8.95 13.36 0.27
C GLY A 317 7.73 12.50 0.60
N PHE A 318 6.55 12.92 0.13
CA PHE A 318 5.32 12.13 0.24
C PHE A 318 5.43 10.80 -0.52
N THR A 319 5.90 10.81 -1.76
CA THR A 319 6.13 9.62 -2.59
C THR A 319 7.09 8.66 -1.88
N PHE A 320 8.22 9.18 -1.39
CA PHE A 320 9.19 8.41 -0.62
C PHE A 320 8.55 7.72 0.58
N ALA A 321 7.77 8.45 1.39
CA ALA A 321 7.10 7.92 2.57
C ALA A 321 6.08 6.81 2.21
N VAL A 322 5.30 7.01 1.16
CA VAL A 322 4.30 6.05 0.68
C VAL A 322 4.95 4.78 0.13
N MET A 323 6.08 4.90 -0.57
CA MET A 323 6.89 3.76 -1.03
C MET A 323 7.42 2.94 0.15
N GLY A 324 8.01 3.60 1.14
CA GLY A 324 8.49 2.95 2.35
C GLY A 324 7.40 2.19 3.08
N HIS A 325 6.23 2.81 3.25
CA HIS A 325 5.07 2.14 3.85
C HIS A 325 4.65 0.88 3.07
N SER A 326 4.70 0.91 1.74
CA SER A 326 4.36 -0.27 0.92
C SER A 326 5.32 -1.43 1.10
N LEU A 327 6.59 -1.15 1.43
CA LEU A 327 7.64 -2.16 1.58
C LEU A 327 7.71 -2.72 3.01
N PHE A 328 7.48 -1.92 4.05
CA PHE A 328 7.61 -2.45 5.41
C PHE A 328 6.34 -3.19 5.90
N MET A 329 5.14 -2.82 5.44
CA MET A 329 3.91 -3.50 5.86
C MET A 329 3.89 -5.02 5.57
N PRO A 330 4.38 -5.50 4.42
CA PRO A 330 4.49 -6.95 4.17
C PRO A 330 5.29 -7.70 5.23
N ILE A 331 6.43 -7.17 5.68
CA ILE A 331 7.23 -7.81 6.73
C ILE A 331 6.41 -8.01 8.00
N LEU A 332 5.66 -6.99 8.42
CA LEU A 332 4.83 -7.02 9.62
C LEU A 332 3.75 -8.11 9.52
N PHE A 333 3.00 -8.14 8.41
CA PHE A 333 1.96 -9.13 8.22
C PHE A 333 2.51 -10.54 8.04
N PHE A 334 3.63 -10.72 7.37
CA PHE A 334 4.28 -12.04 7.26
C PHE A 334 4.82 -12.51 8.61
N ALA A 335 5.41 -11.62 9.42
CA ALA A 335 5.83 -11.94 10.79
C ALA A 335 4.63 -12.34 11.65
N SER A 336 3.50 -11.60 11.58
CA SER A 336 2.29 -12.00 12.29
C SER A 336 1.80 -13.39 11.90
N HIS A 337 1.91 -13.76 10.62
CA HIS A 337 1.53 -15.10 10.15
C HIS A 337 2.47 -16.19 10.69
N VAL A 338 3.78 -15.92 10.77
CA VAL A 338 4.73 -16.87 11.37
C VAL A 338 4.41 -17.09 12.84
N ILE A 339 4.17 -16.01 13.59
CA ILE A 339 3.78 -16.07 14.99
C ILE A 339 2.47 -16.87 15.16
N GLU A 340 1.45 -16.56 14.35
CA GLU A 340 0.16 -17.26 14.38
C GLU A 340 0.31 -18.76 14.07
N LYS A 341 1.21 -19.15 13.17
CA LYS A 341 1.46 -20.56 12.84
C LYS A 341 2.16 -21.33 13.95
N VAL A 342 3.05 -20.68 14.67
CA VAL A 342 3.80 -21.31 15.78
C VAL A 342 2.94 -21.44 17.03
N TYR A 343 2.17 -20.41 17.36
CA TYR A 343 1.39 -20.36 18.61
C TYR A 343 -0.10 -20.64 18.43
N ASN A 344 -0.59 -20.88 17.22
CA ASN A 344 -2.00 -20.99 16.87
C ASN A 344 -2.86 -19.80 17.33
N THR A 345 -2.25 -18.67 17.64
CA THR A 345 -2.90 -17.44 18.10
C THR A 345 -2.10 -16.21 17.71
N ARG A 346 -2.81 -15.06 17.59
CA ARG A 346 -2.21 -13.73 17.43
C ARG A 346 -2.45 -12.84 18.64
N MET A 347 -3.15 -13.38 19.66
CA MET A 347 -3.52 -12.61 20.85
C MET A 347 -2.33 -12.53 21.81
N LEU A 348 -1.82 -11.32 22.04
CA LEU A 348 -0.67 -11.06 22.91
C LEU A 348 -0.76 -11.71 24.30
N PRO A 349 -1.89 -11.66 25.03
CA PRO A 349 -1.99 -12.31 26.34
C PRO A 349 -1.77 -13.82 26.30
N GLN A 350 -2.22 -14.48 25.21
CA GLN A 350 -2.04 -15.92 25.02
C GLN A 350 -0.59 -16.24 24.64
N ILE A 351 0.03 -15.42 23.78
CA ILE A 351 1.43 -15.59 23.40
C ILE A 351 2.34 -15.43 24.62
N LYS A 352 2.07 -14.48 25.50
CA LYS A 352 2.84 -14.23 26.72
C LYS A 352 2.88 -15.46 27.64
N SER A 353 1.82 -16.25 27.69
CA SER A 353 1.78 -17.48 28.51
C SER A 353 2.57 -18.65 27.92
N MET A 354 3.05 -18.53 26.64
CA MET A 354 3.72 -19.59 25.89
C MET A 354 5.20 -19.24 25.63
N THR A 355 5.92 -18.71 26.62
CA THR A 355 7.27 -18.13 26.42
C THR A 355 8.42 -19.15 26.35
N ASP A 356 8.16 -20.42 26.67
CA ASP A 356 9.20 -21.45 26.64
C ASP A 356 9.30 -22.13 25.28
N ASN A 357 10.53 -22.43 24.85
CA ASN A 357 10.84 -23.17 23.63
C ASN A 357 10.45 -22.49 22.30
N VAL A 358 10.76 -21.21 22.14
CA VAL A 358 10.52 -20.47 20.89
C VAL A 358 11.62 -20.77 19.88
N PRO A 359 11.26 -21.15 18.64
CA PRO A 359 12.26 -21.32 17.60
C PRO A 359 13.06 -20.02 17.35
N LYS A 360 14.41 -20.13 17.32
CA LYS A 360 15.33 -18.97 17.21
C LYS A 360 15.01 -18.07 16.00
N ASN A 361 14.65 -18.66 14.87
CA ASN A 361 14.31 -17.92 13.65
C ASN A 361 13.00 -17.14 13.78
N VAL A 362 12.02 -17.59 14.58
CA VAL A 362 10.77 -16.87 14.86
C VAL A 362 11.07 -15.61 15.69
N LYS A 363 11.96 -15.73 16.66
CA LYS A 363 12.41 -14.58 17.46
C LYS A 363 13.11 -13.53 16.59
N ILE A 364 13.97 -13.95 15.66
CA ILE A 364 14.65 -13.04 14.72
C ILE A 364 13.63 -12.32 13.81
N ILE A 365 12.65 -13.05 13.27
CA ILE A 365 11.60 -12.47 12.42
C ILE A 365 10.74 -11.47 13.20
N ALA A 366 10.34 -11.83 14.41
CA ALA A 366 9.60 -10.92 15.29
C ALA A 366 10.41 -9.66 15.59
N PHE A 367 11.69 -9.80 16.00
CA PHE A 367 12.57 -8.66 16.26
C PHE A 367 12.71 -7.77 15.01
N GLY A 368 13.03 -8.35 13.85
CA GLY A 368 13.17 -7.59 12.60
C GLY A 368 11.89 -6.84 12.20
N SER A 369 10.71 -7.43 12.42
CA SER A 369 9.45 -6.76 12.14
C SER A 369 9.20 -5.57 13.09
N PHE A 370 9.43 -5.74 14.38
CA PHE A 370 9.29 -4.65 15.35
C PHE A 370 10.36 -3.56 15.14
N PHE A 371 11.58 -3.93 14.74
CA PHE A 371 12.63 -2.99 14.37
C PHE A 371 12.21 -2.08 13.21
N CYS A 372 11.54 -2.64 12.19
CA CYS A 372 10.98 -1.84 11.10
C CYS A 372 9.80 -0.97 11.56
N LEU A 373 8.95 -1.49 12.45
CA LEU A 373 7.75 -0.81 12.91
C LEU A 373 8.06 0.46 13.72
N ILE A 374 9.09 0.44 14.57
CA ILE A 374 9.54 1.60 15.36
C ILE A 374 10.42 2.57 14.56
N SER A 375 10.46 2.42 13.24
CA SER A 375 11.26 3.29 12.36
C SER A 375 12.71 3.43 12.83
N SER A 376 13.35 2.31 13.16
CA SER A 376 14.74 2.32 13.67
C SER A 376 15.73 2.93 12.66
N PRO A 377 16.87 3.49 13.11
CA PRO A 377 17.91 3.99 12.22
C PRO A 377 18.26 2.99 11.13
N PHE A 378 18.61 3.49 9.95
CA PHE A 378 18.88 2.74 8.72
C PHE A 378 17.65 2.09 8.06
N THR A 379 16.43 2.22 8.60
CA THR A 379 15.21 1.82 7.93
C THR A 379 14.60 2.97 7.13
N TRP A 380 13.81 2.61 6.12
CA TRP A 380 13.05 3.60 5.32
C TRP A 380 12.13 4.46 6.19
N GLY A 381 11.50 3.85 7.21
CA GLY A 381 10.61 4.54 8.15
C GLY A 381 11.29 5.66 8.91
N PHE A 382 12.55 5.49 9.31
CA PHE A 382 13.33 6.52 10.02
C PHE A 382 13.44 7.82 9.22
N ILE A 383 13.79 7.72 7.94
CA ILE A 383 13.86 8.88 7.04
C ILE A 383 12.48 9.52 6.85
N THR A 384 11.43 8.69 6.73
CA THR A 384 10.04 9.18 6.64
C THR A 384 9.64 10.00 7.86
N GLU A 385 9.97 9.55 9.06
CA GLU A 385 9.68 10.30 10.29
C GLU A 385 10.43 11.64 10.34
N ILE A 386 11.71 11.66 9.99
CA ILE A 386 12.50 12.92 9.91
C ILE A 386 11.83 13.89 8.94
N LEU A 387 11.43 13.43 7.73
CA LEU A 387 10.75 14.28 6.75
C LEU A 387 9.41 14.79 7.28
N THR A 388 8.66 13.97 8.02
CA THR A 388 7.37 14.37 8.61
C THR A 388 7.57 15.51 9.62
N PHE A 389 8.56 15.40 10.52
CA PHE A 389 8.86 16.45 11.48
C PHE A 389 9.36 17.73 10.83
N GLN A 390 10.26 17.62 9.85
CA GLN A 390 10.75 18.78 9.10
C GLN A 390 9.62 19.52 8.39
N SER A 391 8.67 18.79 7.80
CA SER A 391 7.52 19.35 7.10
C SER A 391 6.58 20.10 8.04
N LEU A 392 6.28 19.54 9.21
CA LEU A 392 5.43 20.20 10.21
C LEU A 392 6.05 21.45 10.81
N VAL A 393 7.36 21.43 11.08
CA VAL A 393 8.07 22.64 11.57
C VAL A 393 7.97 23.75 10.54
N LYS A 394 7.97 23.46 9.24
CA LYS A 394 7.78 24.46 8.18
C LYS A 394 6.39 25.06 8.16
N ILE A 395 5.34 24.26 8.46
CA ILE A 395 3.96 24.76 8.50
C ILE A 395 3.71 25.58 9.76
N ALA A 396 3.90 24.97 10.92
CA ALA A 396 3.85 25.60 12.23
C ALA A 396 4.47 24.66 13.27
N TYR A 397 5.48 25.10 13.96
CA TYR A 397 6.16 24.30 15.00
C TYR A 397 5.21 23.80 16.10
N LEU A 398 4.08 24.50 16.30
CA LEU A 398 3.06 24.11 17.28
C LEU A 398 2.44 22.74 17.00
N TYR A 399 2.32 22.35 15.73
CA TYR A 399 1.79 21.03 15.33
C TYR A 399 2.83 19.91 15.46
N ALA A 400 4.12 20.21 15.42
CA ALA A 400 5.18 19.23 15.55
C ALA A 400 5.23 18.60 16.94
N PHE A 401 4.92 19.39 18.00
CA PHE A 401 4.94 18.88 19.39
C PHE A 401 3.89 17.78 19.64
N PRO A 402 2.58 17.97 19.37
CA PRO A 402 1.59 16.92 19.58
C PRO A 402 1.86 15.69 18.71
N LEU A 403 2.31 15.85 17.46
CA LEU A 403 2.66 14.71 16.62
C LEU A 403 3.84 13.94 17.24
N GLY A 404 4.91 14.62 17.67
CA GLY A 404 6.06 14.00 18.31
C GLY A 404 5.66 13.19 19.54
N LEU A 405 4.78 13.75 20.38
CA LEU A 405 4.25 13.05 21.55
C LEU A 405 3.46 11.79 21.15
N LEU A 406 2.59 11.87 20.14
CA LEU A 406 1.81 10.72 19.66
C LEU A 406 2.71 9.63 19.08
N MET A 407 3.71 9.98 18.30
CA MET A 407 4.68 9.02 17.75
C MET A 407 5.53 8.37 18.86
N LEU A 408 5.96 9.13 19.87
CA LEU A 408 6.64 8.59 21.04
C LEU A 408 5.76 7.60 21.82
N ILE A 409 4.49 7.93 22.03
CA ILE A 409 3.54 7.03 22.70
C ILE A 409 3.35 5.75 21.88
N ALA A 410 3.15 5.86 20.57
CA ALA A 410 3.00 4.70 19.69
C ALA A 410 4.28 3.85 19.69
N GLY A 411 5.44 4.43 19.53
CA GLY A 411 6.73 3.73 19.53
C GLY A 411 7.05 3.06 20.87
N THR A 412 6.83 3.76 22.00
CA THR A 412 7.02 3.18 23.35
C THR A 412 6.06 2.03 23.61
N TYR A 413 4.81 2.12 23.15
CA TYR A 413 3.87 1.01 23.26
C TYR A 413 4.34 -0.23 22.47
N VAL A 414 4.88 -0.06 21.28
CA VAL A 414 5.44 -1.16 20.49
C VAL A 414 6.62 -1.81 21.19
N ILE A 415 7.54 -1.03 21.73
CA ILE A 415 8.68 -1.53 22.53
C ILE A 415 8.17 -2.29 23.76
N TYR A 416 7.15 -1.76 24.45
CA TYR A 416 6.50 -2.42 25.57
C TYR A 416 5.88 -3.77 25.18
N VAL A 417 5.14 -3.80 24.04
CA VAL A 417 4.53 -5.03 23.51
C VAL A 417 5.60 -6.06 23.18
N TYR A 418 6.68 -5.64 22.50
CA TYR A 418 7.78 -6.54 22.16
C TYR A 418 8.44 -7.08 23.42
N ASN A 419 8.85 -6.23 24.36
CA ASN A 419 9.53 -6.64 25.57
C ASN A 419 8.67 -7.58 26.43
N ASN A 420 7.40 -7.24 26.66
CA ASN A 420 6.56 -8.01 27.56
C ASN A 420 6.04 -9.33 26.97
N ASN A 421 5.99 -9.47 25.66
CA ASN A 421 5.37 -10.66 25.05
C ASN A 421 6.35 -11.48 24.19
N LEU A 422 7.42 -10.88 23.70
CA LEU A 422 8.28 -11.51 22.69
C LEU A 422 9.78 -11.54 23.07
N ALA A 423 10.28 -10.57 23.83
CA ALA A 423 11.71 -10.45 24.12
C ALA A 423 12.21 -11.55 25.07
N PHE A 424 11.40 -11.94 26.05
CA PHE A 424 11.73 -12.95 27.07
C PHE A 424 11.53 -14.40 26.60
N TRP A 425 11.26 -14.60 25.31
CA TRP A 425 11.22 -15.93 24.76
C TRP A 425 12.56 -16.64 24.92
N LYS A 426 12.55 -17.79 25.59
CA LYS A 426 13.71 -18.64 25.71
C LYS A 426 13.87 -19.39 24.38
N PRO A 427 14.96 -19.17 23.64
CA PRO A 427 15.17 -19.89 22.38
C PRO A 427 15.37 -21.37 22.68
N SER A 428 14.63 -22.23 22.01
CA SER A 428 14.91 -23.64 21.98
C SER A 428 16.15 -23.86 21.10
N GLU A 429 17.17 -24.53 21.64
CA GLU A 429 18.36 -24.91 20.85
C GLU A 429 18.04 -25.96 19.80
N ASN A 430 17.00 -26.77 20.04
CA ASN A 430 16.66 -27.95 19.24
C ASN A 430 15.46 -27.76 18.31
N GLU A 431 14.66 -26.70 18.47
CA GLU A 431 13.50 -26.46 17.62
C GLU A 431 13.75 -25.33 16.64
N ILE A 432 13.79 -25.66 15.36
CA ILE A 432 13.80 -24.71 14.26
C ILE A 432 12.43 -24.79 13.59
N TYR A 433 11.67 -23.70 13.60
CA TYR A 433 10.49 -23.59 12.77
C TYR A 433 10.93 -23.61 11.30
N LEU A 434 10.60 -24.70 10.59
CA LEU A 434 10.98 -24.87 9.20
C LEU A 434 10.16 -23.93 8.31
N LEU A 435 10.67 -22.71 8.10
CA LEU A 435 10.19 -21.87 7.03
C LEU A 435 10.69 -22.40 5.68
N ASP A 436 9.78 -22.55 4.73
CA ASP A 436 10.12 -22.86 3.34
C ASP A 436 11.15 -21.85 2.80
N ALA A 437 12.08 -22.31 1.95
CA ALA A 437 13.12 -21.45 1.35
C ALA A 437 12.52 -20.23 0.65
N HIS A 438 11.37 -20.38 -0.03
CA HIS A 438 10.67 -19.27 -0.69
C HIS A 438 10.22 -18.17 0.28
N LYS A 439 9.74 -18.54 1.48
CA LYS A 439 9.33 -17.56 2.50
C LYS A 439 10.52 -16.83 3.12
N LYS A 440 11.64 -17.55 3.32
CA LYS A 440 12.90 -16.92 3.76
C LYS A 440 13.40 -15.92 2.73
N CYS A 441 13.35 -16.29 1.45
CA CYS A 441 13.70 -15.41 0.34
C CYS A 441 12.80 -14.17 0.31
N ALA A 442 11.49 -14.32 0.47
CA ALA A 442 10.53 -13.21 0.52
C ALA A 442 10.85 -12.21 1.64
N LEU A 443 11.11 -12.70 2.86
CA LEU A 443 11.48 -11.85 3.99
C LEU A 443 12.80 -11.14 3.78
N PHE A 444 13.81 -11.87 3.25
CA PHE A 444 15.13 -11.31 2.96
C PHE A 444 15.05 -10.17 1.92
N LEU A 445 14.32 -10.38 0.83
CA LEU A 445 14.14 -9.39 -0.23
C LEU A 445 13.44 -8.12 0.30
N LEU A 446 12.39 -8.28 1.11
CA LEU A 446 11.69 -7.15 1.72
C LEU A 446 12.60 -6.38 2.69
N PHE A 447 13.32 -7.09 3.55
CA PHE A 447 14.21 -6.46 4.52
C PHE A 447 15.35 -5.70 3.83
N PHE A 448 15.92 -6.32 2.78
CA PHE A 448 16.93 -5.68 1.95
C PHE A 448 16.40 -4.39 1.30
N ALA A 449 15.20 -4.41 0.72
CA ALA A 449 14.58 -3.24 0.11
C ALA A 449 14.36 -2.09 1.12
N ILE A 450 13.97 -2.42 2.37
CA ILE A 450 13.77 -1.41 3.43
C ILE A 450 15.10 -0.78 3.85
N LEU A 451 16.16 -1.57 4.01
CA LEU A 451 17.47 -1.05 4.35
C LEU A 451 18.05 -0.22 3.21
N LEU A 452 17.84 -0.63 1.97
CA LEU A 452 18.32 0.11 0.81
C LEU A 452 17.73 1.54 0.76
N GLY A 453 16.45 1.71 0.99
CA GLY A 453 15.83 3.04 1.05
C GLY A 453 16.21 3.87 2.28
N GLY A 454 16.51 3.20 3.41
CA GLY A 454 16.96 3.89 4.61
C GLY A 454 18.41 4.35 4.54
N ILE A 455 19.29 3.57 3.89
CA ILE A 455 20.73 3.88 3.76
C ILE A 455 20.98 4.82 2.58
N PHE A 456 20.26 4.65 1.47
CA PHE A 456 20.42 5.42 0.24
C PHE A 456 19.16 6.21 -0.14
N PRO A 457 18.62 7.08 0.74
CA PRO A 457 17.34 7.75 0.48
C PRO A 457 17.37 8.64 -0.77
N LYS A 458 18.54 9.17 -1.13
CA LYS A 458 18.71 10.04 -2.31
C LYS A 458 18.34 9.37 -3.63
N ILE A 459 18.41 8.04 -3.72
CA ILE A 459 18.02 7.29 -4.93
C ILE A 459 16.50 7.40 -5.17
N PHE A 460 15.72 7.59 -4.10
CA PHE A 460 14.26 7.60 -4.11
C PHE A 460 13.64 8.97 -3.82
N LEU A 461 14.43 9.96 -3.40
CA LEU A 461 14.00 11.35 -3.17
C LEU A 461 14.30 12.21 -4.43
N LEU A 462 13.80 11.80 -5.57
CA LEU A 462 14.04 12.44 -6.88
C LEU A 462 13.24 13.73 -7.07
#